data_67bb270d1778fd6c8f38644389300a14
#
_entry.id   67bb270d1778fd6c8f38644389300a14
#
_cell.length_a   1.000
_cell.length_b   1.000
_cell.length_c   1.000
_cell.angle_alpha   90.00
_cell.angle_beta   90.00
_cell.angle_gamma   90.00
#
_symmetry.space_group_name_H-M   'P 1'
#
loop_
_entity.id
_entity.type
_entity.pdbx_description
1 polymer ?
#
loop_
_entity_poly.entity_id
_entity_poly.type
_entity_poly.pdbx_seq_one_letter_code
_entity_poly.pdbx_strand_id
1 'polypeptide(L)'
;LETDIKALKKAARQTVGPELEKRIQIIIDTSLIDLQNDFKIYWNKSAIAKIVSGKDYLNPSIELLVDDILEQIQKKKLTEFLEKWIGNKINTILKSLIDLKDLQERNSSIKALAYQLYESNGVLKRDQVDEYLNVLGQNERKILRDLGVKFGRYHVFLHKLIKPDAVSLRTLLWKNYYQKDFHLKPPTFGLNFINDKNLKNRNFMLLCGFEKFKDFFVRIDILERLFMSIINSGSKESNENKIVPEMLNLLGCSKDNFKKLLKKM
;
A
#
# COMPACT_ATOMS: atom_id res chain seq x y z
N LEU A 1 -14.92 30.57 -39.48
CA LEU A 1 -14.89 29.19 -38.97
C LEU A 1 -14.33 29.09 -37.54
N GLU A 2 -13.18 29.67 -37.26
CA GLU A 2 -12.56 29.59 -35.89
C GLU A 2 -13.31 30.47 -34.88
N THR A 3 -13.79 31.63 -35.29
CA THR A 3 -14.65 32.53 -34.53
C THR A 3 -16.00 31.92 -34.20
N ASP A 4 -16.59 31.18 -35.14
CA ASP A 4 -17.90 30.51 -34.97
C ASP A 4 -17.82 29.35 -33.98
N ILE A 5 -16.72 28.58 -34.04
CA ILE A 5 -16.45 27.50 -33.05
C ILE A 5 -16.26 28.05 -31.66
N LYS A 6 -15.56 29.20 -31.50
CA LYS A 6 -15.40 29.86 -30.17
C LYS A 6 -16.72 30.40 -29.66
N ALA A 7 -17.56 30.96 -30.51
CA ALA A 7 -18.88 31.47 -30.16
C ALA A 7 -19.83 30.32 -29.75
N LEU A 8 -19.83 29.23 -30.50
CA LEU A 8 -20.61 28.01 -30.18
C LEU A 8 -20.15 27.37 -28.83
N LYS A 9 -18.83 27.26 -28.63
CA LYS A 9 -18.30 26.76 -27.36
C LYS A 9 -18.67 27.69 -26.18
N LYS A 10 -18.67 29.00 -26.38
CA LYS A 10 -19.08 29.99 -25.36
C LYS A 10 -20.57 29.87 -25.03
N ALA A 11 -21.43 29.76 -26.04
CA ALA A 11 -22.89 29.59 -25.87
C ALA A 11 -23.20 28.26 -25.18
N ALA A 12 -22.58 27.16 -25.60
CA ALA A 12 -22.71 25.86 -24.96
C ALA A 12 -22.31 25.92 -23.47
N ARG A 13 -21.19 26.58 -23.14
CA ARG A 13 -20.74 26.74 -21.75
C ARG A 13 -21.72 27.57 -20.90
N GLN A 14 -22.29 28.63 -21.46
CA GLN A 14 -23.31 29.45 -20.75
C GLN A 14 -24.58 28.67 -20.43
N THR A 15 -24.98 27.75 -21.31
CA THR A 15 -26.20 26.94 -21.10
C THR A 15 -25.95 25.76 -20.14
N VAL A 16 -24.78 25.14 -20.23
CA VAL A 16 -24.43 23.93 -19.46
C VAL A 16 -23.72 24.25 -18.14
N GLY A 17 -23.09 25.42 -18.06
CA GLY A 17 -22.28 25.86 -16.91
C GLY A 17 -22.99 25.76 -15.56
N PRO A 18 -24.23 26.27 -15.38
CA PRO A 18 -24.96 26.17 -14.13
C PRO A 18 -25.27 24.73 -13.72
N GLU A 19 -25.54 23.85 -14.68
CA GLU A 19 -25.78 22.43 -14.42
C GLU A 19 -24.49 21.71 -14.01
N LEU A 20 -23.36 22.04 -14.63
CA LEU A 20 -22.04 21.51 -14.26
C LEU A 20 -21.66 21.95 -12.85
N GLU A 21 -21.91 23.21 -12.48
CA GLU A 21 -21.64 23.72 -11.14
C GLU A 21 -22.45 22.93 -10.09
N LYS A 22 -23.74 22.67 -10.33
CA LYS A 22 -24.57 21.84 -9.47
C LYS A 22 -24.00 20.43 -9.32
N ARG A 23 -23.58 19.80 -10.42
CA ARG A 23 -22.97 18.46 -10.37
C ARG A 23 -21.66 18.44 -9.60
N ILE A 24 -20.80 19.43 -9.79
CA ILE A 24 -19.55 19.55 -9.00
C ILE A 24 -19.89 19.72 -7.53
N GLN A 25 -20.89 20.54 -7.19
CA GLN A 25 -21.32 20.70 -5.80
C GLN A 25 -21.84 19.38 -5.21
N ILE A 26 -22.62 18.61 -5.96
CA ILE A 26 -23.08 17.28 -5.52
C ILE A 26 -21.89 16.34 -5.28
N ILE A 27 -20.88 16.33 -6.16
CA ILE A 27 -19.66 15.54 -5.97
C ILE A 27 -18.98 15.91 -4.66
N ILE A 28 -18.84 17.20 -4.39
CA ILE A 28 -18.18 17.73 -3.19
C ILE A 28 -18.96 17.38 -1.93
N ASP A 29 -20.28 17.59 -1.94
CA ASP A 29 -21.13 17.43 -0.77
C ASP A 29 -21.34 15.95 -0.41
N THR A 30 -21.49 15.08 -1.41
CA THR A 30 -21.73 13.66 -1.18
C THR A 30 -20.45 12.85 -0.99
N SER A 31 -19.35 13.29 -1.59
CA SER A 31 -18.08 12.55 -1.65
C SER A 31 -18.24 11.10 -2.14
N LEU A 32 -19.27 10.81 -2.92
CA LEU A 32 -19.56 9.49 -3.48
C LEU A 32 -18.70 9.22 -4.71
N ILE A 33 -17.38 9.22 -4.48
CA ILE A 33 -16.37 8.94 -5.50
C ILE A 33 -15.50 7.76 -5.08
N ASP A 34 -15.00 7.03 -6.06
CA ASP A 34 -14.16 5.86 -5.84
C ASP A 34 -12.92 5.87 -6.75
N LEU A 35 -11.78 5.47 -6.17
CA LEU A 35 -10.53 5.28 -6.88
C LEU A 35 -10.38 3.80 -7.25
N GLN A 36 -10.34 3.48 -8.53
CA GLN A 36 -10.25 2.12 -9.02
C GLN A 36 -8.83 1.73 -9.45
N ASN A 37 -8.64 0.45 -9.74
CA ASN A 37 -7.33 -0.13 -10.07
C ASN A 37 -6.75 0.35 -11.42
N ASP A 38 -7.53 1.03 -12.23
CA ASP A 38 -7.13 1.69 -13.48
C ASP A 38 -6.62 3.13 -13.27
N PHE A 39 -6.36 3.52 -12.02
CA PHE A 39 -5.89 4.84 -11.59
C PHE A 39 -6.93 5.96 -11.75
N LYS A 40 -8.17 5.65 -12.15
CA LYS A 40 -9.21 6.65 -12.35
C LYS A 40 -10.10 6.80 -11.12
N ILE A 41 -10.59 8.03 -10.96
CA ILE A 41 -11.58 8.40 -9.96
C ILE A 41 -12.93 8.47 -10.65
N TYR A 42 -13.87 7.72 -10.11
CA TYR A 42 -15.21 7.58 -10.67
C TYR A 42 -16.24 8.27 -9.79
N TRP A 43 -17.23 8.90 -10.44
CA TRP A 43 -18.46 9.38 -9.87
C TRP A 43 -19.64 8.84 -10.72
N ASN A 44 -20.61 8.20 -10.07
CA ASN A 44 -21.76 7.59 -10.76
C ASN A 44 -21.35 6.77 -12.03
N LYS A 45 -20.35 5.90 -11.89
CA LYS A 45 -19.81 5.06 -12.97
C LYS A 45 -19.07 5.82 -14.09
N SER A 46 -19.00 7.14 -14.04
CA SER A 46 -18.26 7.95 -15.00
C SER A 46 -16.90 8.32 -14.43
N ALA A 47 -15.83 8.12 -15.21
CA ALA A 47 -14.49 8.54 -14.84
C ALA A 47 -14.39 10.07 -14.98
N ILE A 48 -14.13 10.76 -13.87
CA ILE A 48 -14.05 12.22 -13.81
C ILE A 48 -12.60 12.73 -13.75
N ALA A 49 -11.70 11.92 -13.22
CA ALA A 49 -10.30 12.26 -13.07
C ALA A 49 -9.44 10.98 -13.04
N LYS A 50 -8.13 11.14 -13.10
CA LYS A 50 -7.17 10.07 -12.81
C LYS A 50 -6.05 10.60 -11.91
N ILE A 51 -5.44 9.70 -11.14
CA ILE A 51 -4.20 9.99 -10.45
C ILE A 51 -3.04 9.81 -11.42
N VAL A 52 -2.07 10.71 -11.35
CA VAL A 52 -0.82 10.66 -12.10
C VAL A 52 0.36 10.80 -11.16
N SER A 53 1.57 10.52 -11.63
CA SER A 53 2.79 10.69 -10.83
C SER A 53 2.89 12.12 -10.31
N GLY A 54 3.07 12.26 -9.01
CA GLY A 54 3.16 13.54 -8.31
C GLY A 54 4.55 13.78 -7.72
N LYS A 55 4.60 14.57 -6.65
CA LYS A 55 5.85 14.95 -5.98
C LYS A 55 6.61 13.75 -5.41
N ASP A 56 5.91 12.83 -4.80
CA ASP A 56 6.41 11.56 -4.29
C ASP A 56 5.31 10.50 -4.39
N TYR A 57 5.63 9.29 -4.01
CA TYR A 57 4.75 8.14 -4.18
C TYR A 57 3.46 8.23 -3.32
N LEU A 58 3.46 8.96 -2.20
CA LEU A 58 2.29 9.19 -1.35
C LEU A 58 1.53 10.49 -1.69
N ASN A 59 2.06 11.30 -2.60
CA ASN A 59 1.47 12.56 -3.02
C ASN A 59 1.24 12.56 -4.54
N PRO A 60 0.29 11.74 -5.05
CA PRO A 60 -0.06 11.74 -6.47
C PRO A 60 -0.70 13.08 -6.85
N SER A 61 -0.54 13.47 -8.11
CA SER A 61 -1.26 14.61 -8.70
C SER A 61 -2.56 14.14 -9.34
N ILE A 62 -3.50 15.06 -9.55
CA ILE A 62 -4.79 14.81 -10.18
C ILE A 62 -4.80 15.40 -11.59
N GLU A 63 -5.24 14.61 -12.56
CA GLU A 63 -5.55 15.04 -13.92
C GLU A 63 -7.04 14.84 -14.20
N LEU A 64 -7.74 15.92 -14.55
CA LEU A 64 -9.17 15.86 -14.87
C LEU A 64 -9.39 15.23 -16.25
N LEU A 65 -10.33 14.30 -16.35
CA LEU A 65 -10.77 13.68 -17.60
C LEU A 65 -11.94 14.43 -18.26
N VAL A 66 -12.52 15.37 -17.53
CA VAL A 66 -13.65 16.21 -17.98
C VAL A 66 -13.21 17.66 -18.26
N ASP A 67 -11.93 17.85 -18.53
CA ASP A 67 -11.28 19.16 -18.61
C ASP A 67 -11.87 20.05 -19.71
N ASP A 68 -12.20 19.51 -20.87
CA ASP A 68 -12.68 20.27 -22.04
C ASP A 68 -14.03 20.97 -21.81
N ILE A 69 -14.79 20.52 -20.82
CA ILE A 69 -16.16 21.00 -20.57
C ILE A 69 -16.19 22.06 -19.47
N LEU A 70 -15.23 22.03 -18.55
CA LEU A 70 -15.22 22.86 -17.35
C LEU A 70 -14.53 24.22 -17.56
N GLU A 71 -15.06 25.24 -16.89
CA GLU A 71 -14.39 26.54 -16.78
C GLU A 71 -13.22 26.48 -15.76
N GLN A 72 -12.29 27.44 -15.82
CA GLN A 72 -11.10 27.46 -14.97
C GLN A 72 -11.42 27.42 -13.45
N ILE A 73 -12.47 28.12 -13.04
CA ILE A 73 -12.91 28.16 -11.63
C ILE A 73 -13.42 26.78 -11.21
N GLN A 74 -14.22 26.14 -12.06
CA GLN A 74 -14.78 24.80 -11.84
C GLN A 74 -13.68 23.74 -11.81
N LYS A 75 -12.71 23.81 -12.72
CA LYS A 75 -11.53 22.95 -12.76
C LYS A 75 -10.78 23.03 -11.43
N LYS A 76 -10.43 24.25 -11.02
CA LYS A 76 -9.70 24.50 -9.76
C LYS A 76 -10.44 23.92 -8.56
N LYS A 77 -11.74 24.22 -8.42
CA LYS A 77 -12.59 23.75 -7.33
C LYS A 77 -12.64 22.22 -7.27
N LEU A 78 -12.83 21.54 -8.41
CA LEU A 78 -12.88 20.10 -8.48
C LEU A 78 -11.51 19.46 -8.20
N THR A 79 -10.43 20.00 -8.75
CA THR A 79 -9.08 19.49 -8.52
C THR A 79 -8.69 19.61 -7.04
N GLU A 80 -8.87 20.76 -6.40
CA GLU A 80 -8.59 20.97 -4.97
C GLU A 80 -9.38 20.00 -4.08
N PHE A 81 -10.65 19.76 -4.43
CA PHE A 81 -11.47 18.78 -3.73
C PHE A 81 -10.91 17.35 -3.88
N LEU A 82 -10.57 16.94 -5.10
CA LEU A 82 -10.06 15.59 -5.37
C LEU A 82 -8.68 15.37 -4.74
N GLU A 83 -7.80 16.36 -4.77
CA GLU A 83 -6.51 16.31 -4.09
C GLU A 83 -6.66 16.15 -2.57
N LYS A 84 -7.56 16.91 -1.97
CA LYS A 84 -7.89 16.78 -0.54
C LYS A 84 -8.50 15.41 -0.23
N TRP A 85 -9.40 14.92 -1.08
CA TRP A 85 -10.05 13.63 -0.89
C TRP A 85 -9.04 12.47 -0.96
N ILE A 86 -8.16 12.45 -1.98
CA ILE A 86 -7.13 11.40 -2.10
C ILE A 86 -6.11 11.50 -0.97
N GLY A 87 -5.70 12.70 -0.59
CA GLY A 87 -4.83 12.95 0.55
C GLY A 87 -5.42 12.40 1.85
N ASN A 88 -6.70 12.64 2.13
CA ASN A 88 -7.40 12.10 3.30
C ASN A 88 -7.47 10.57 3.26
N LYS A 89 -7.73 9.97 2.10
CA LYS A 89 -7.75 8.51 1.93
C LYS A 89 -6.37 7.91 2.22
N ILE A 90 -5.30 8.51 1.70
CA ILE A 90 -3.92 8.10 1.96
C ILE A 90 -3.58 8.26 3.44
N ASN A 91 -3.88 9.41 4.04
CA ASN A 91 -3.63 9.70 5.45
C ASN A 91 -4.37 8.75 6.39
N THR A 92 -5.54 8.27 6.01
CA THR A 92 -6.32 7.34 6.82
C THR A 92 -5.79 5.91 6.70
N ILE A 93 -5.61 5.42 5.47
CA ILE A 93 -5.26 4.02 5.21
C ILE A 93 -3.77 3.76 5.46
N LEU A 94 -2.90 4.68 5.05
CA LEU A 94 -1.44 4.56 5.17
C LEU A 94 -0.85 5.39 6.32
N LYS A 95 -1.68 5.75 7.30
CA LYS A 95 -1.28 6.60 8.44
C LYS A 95 0.02 6.14 9.09
N SER A 96 0.16 4.86 9.38
CA SER A 96 1.36 4.33 10.05
C SER A 96 2.64 4.53 9.23
N LEU A 97 2.57 4.61 7.90
CA LEU A 97 3.71 4.91 7.04
C LEU A 97 4.02 6.42 7.05
N ILE A 98 2.98 7.25 7.07
CA ILE A 98 3.13 8.71 7.13
C ILE A 98 3.71 9.13 8.48
N ASP A 99 3.20 8.57 9.57
CA ASP A 99 3.68 8.85 10.94
C ASP A 99 5.19 8.52 11.10
N LEU A 100 5.76 7.59 10.33
CA LEU A 100 7.21 7.36 10.31
C LEU A 100 8.00 8.55 9.78
N LYS A 101 7.39 9.36 8.89
CA LYS A 101 8.03 10.57 8.37
C LYS A 101 8.25 11.61 9.48
N ASP A 102 7.28 11.74 10.37
CA ASP A 102 7.34 12.67 11.50
C ASP A 102 8.39 12.25 12.54
N LEU A 103 8.71 10.96 12.62
CA LEU A 103 9.79 10.46 13.49
C LEU A 103 11.19 10.80 12.99
N GLN A 104 11.34 11.14 11.72
CA GLN A 104 12.63 11.53 11.15
C GLN A 104 13.16 12.86 11.71
N GLU A 105 12.30 13.66 12.36
CA GLU A 105 12.67 14.89 13.04
C GLU A 105 13.11 14.70 14.49
N ARG A 106 12.99 13.45 15.02
CA ARG A 106 13.28 13.13 16.42
C ARG A 106 14.72 12.60 16.61
N ASN A 107 14.96 11.89 17.71
CA ASN A 107 16.25 11.35 18.13
C ASN A 107 16.89 10.46 17.05
N SER A 108 18.21 10.49 16.93
CA SER A 108 18.99 9.87 15.86
C SER A 108 18.76 8.36 15.66
N SER A 109 18.58 7.61 16.77
CA SER A 109 18.39 6.15 16.72
C SER A 109 17.05 5.75 16.09
N ILE A 110 15.96 6.43 16.47
CA ILE A 110 14.62 6.22 15.88
C ILE A 110 14.62 6.69 14.42
N LYS A 111 15.24 7.84 14.17
CA LYS A 111 15.29 8.47 12.84
C LYS A 111 15.80 7.50 11.76
N ALA A 112 16.92 6.83 12.03
CA ALA A 112 17.54 5.93 11.06
C ALA A 112 16.61 4.76 10.70
N LEU A 113 16.02 4.10 11.69
CA LEU A 113 15.10 2.99 11.43
C LEU A 113 13.79 3.46 10.80
N ALA A 114 13.24 4.60 11.24
CA ALA A 114 12.03 5.18 10.65
C ALA A 114 12.24 5.53 9.17
N TYR A 115 13.39 6.12 8.84
CA TYR A 115 13.76 6.41 7.47
C TYR A 115 13.85 5.14 6.61
N GLN A 116 14.57 4.12 7.07
CA GLN A 116 14.71 2.85 6.37
C GLN A 116 13.34 2.16 6.16
N LEU A 117 12.48 2.15 7.17
CA LEU A 117 11.12 1.61 7.05
C LEU A 117 10.27 2.40 6.07
N TYR A 118 10.38 3.73 6.05
CA TYR A 118 9.65 4.58 5.11
C TYR A 118 10.09 4.31 3.67
N GLU A 119 11.40 4.34 3.39
CA GLU A 119 11.97 4.09 2.05
C GLU A 119 11.65 2.68 1.52
N SER A 120 11.61 1.68 2.42
CA SER A 120 11.25 0.30 2.06
C SER A 120 9.74 0.02 2.07
N ASN A 121 8.92 1.07 2.09
CA ASN A 121 7.46 0.94 2.12
C ASN A 121 6.93 0.12 3.30
N GLY A 122 7.57 0.24 4.45
CA GLY A 122 7.12 -0.33 5.71
C GLY A 122 7.44 -1.80 5.95
N VAL A 123 8.33 -2.40 5.16
CA VAL A 123 8.81 -3.78 5.35
C VAL A 123 10.31 -3.87 5.10
N LEU A 124 11.04 -4.33 6.11
CA LEU A 124 12.50 -4.54 6.06
C LEU A 124 12.85 -5.94 6.52
N LYS A 125 13.88 -6.52 5.95
CA LYS A 125 14.54 -7.69 6.54
C LYS A 125 15.28 -7.26 7.79
N ARG A 126 15.21 -8.08 8.83
CA ARG A 126 15.82 -7.77 10.11
C ARG A 126 17.35 -7.66 10.01
N ASP A 127 17.99 -8.53 9.25
CA ASP A 127 19.42 -8.53 9.02
C ASP A 127 19.96 -7.20 8.43
N GLN A 128 19.11 -6.48 7.68
CA GLN A 128 19.45 -5.18 7.10
C GLN A 128 19.42 -4.03 8.11
N VAL A 129 18.81 -4.23 9.28
CA VAL A 129 18.57 -3.20 10.28
C VAL A 129 19.04 -3.56 11.70
N ASP A 130 19.72 -4.69 11.87
CA ASP A 130 20.16 -5.14 13.19
C ASP A 130 21.05 -4.10 13.91
N GLU A 131 21.89 -3.37 13.19
CA GLU A 131 22.70 -2.29 13.75
C GLU A 131 21.83 -1.19 14.37
N TYR A 132 20.76 -0.78 13.67
CA TYR A 132 19.81 0.22 14.20
C TYR A 132 19.00 -0.33 15.36
N LEU A 133 18.63 -1.62 15.31
CA LEU A 133 17.85 -2.27 16.36
C LEU A 133 18.65 -2.39 17.67
N ASN A 134 19.94 -2.63 17.61
CA ASN A 134 20.79 -2.82 18.77
C ASN A 134 20.98 -1.54 19.59
N VAL A 135 20.90 -0.37 18.95
CA VAL A 135 21.03 0.93 19.63
C VAL A 135 19.71 1.50 20.16
N LEU A 136 18.57 0.87 19.83
CA LEU A 136 17.26 1.31 20.33
C LEU A 136 17.03 0.94 21.78
N GLY A 137 16.75 1.95 22.60
CA GLY A 137 16.31 1.78 23.98
C GLY A 137 14.85 1.28 24.08
N GLN A 138 14.42 0.97 25.30
CA GLN A 138 13.06 0.45 25.55
C GLN A 138 11.97 1.46 25.20
N ASN A 139 12.17 2.74 25.50
CA ASN A 139 11.22 3.81 25.19
C ASN A 139 11.08 4.00 23.68
N GLU A 140 12.17 3.97 22.95
CA GLU A 140 12.20 4.09 21.49
C GLU A 140 11.49 2.92 20.82
N ARG A 141 11.73 1.71 21.31
CA ARG A 141 11.00 0.51 20.86
C ARG A 141 9.51 0.60 21.15
N LYS A 142 9.12 1.20 22.29
CA LYS A 142 7.72 1.43 22.63
C LYS A 142 7.08 2.41 21.65
N ILE A 143 7.70 3.55 21.37
CA ILE A 143 7.21 4.54 20.40
C ILE A 143 6.95 3.87 19.04
N LEU A 144 7.91 3.10 18.55
CA LEU A 144 7.77 2.39 17.27
C LEU A 144 6.64 1.34 17.28
N ARG A 145 6.47 0.60 18.39
CA ARG A 145 5.35 -0.35 18.54
C ARG A 145 4.00 0.35 18.57
N ASP A 146 3.90 1.51 19.21
CA ASP A 146 2.67 2.30 19.28
C ASP A 146 2.25 2.80 17.88
N LEU A 147 3.21 3.07 16.98
CA LEU A 147 2.96 3.34 15.57
C LEU A 147 2.60 2.08 14.75
N GLY A 148 2.71 0.91 15.34
CA GLY A 148 2.38 -0.35 14.68
C GLY A 148 3.55 -1.10 14.07
N VAL A 149 4.80 -0.71 14.38
CA VAL A 149 5.99 -1.46 13.98
C VAL A 149 6.04 -2.78 14.76
N LYS A 150 6.19 -3.88 14.05
CA LYS A 150 6.43 -5.21 14.59
C LYS A 150 7.90 -5.58 14.39
N PHE A 151 8.54 -5.97 15.48
CA PHE A 151 9.92 -6.47 15.50
C PHE A 151 9.86 -8.00 15.46
N GLY A 152 9.79 -8.54 14.25
CA GLY A 152 9.76 -9.99 14.06
C GLY A 152 11.17 -10.61 14.08
N ARG A 153 11.26 -11.91 13.88
CA ARG A 153 12.53 -12.64 13.80
C ARG A 153 13.24 -12.40 12.48
N TYR A 154 12.46 -12.36 11.37
CA TYR A 154 12.98 -12.22 10.03
C TYR A 154 12.77 -10.82 9.45
N HIS A 155 11.73 -10.13 9.93
CA HIS A 155 11.32 -8.83 9.41
C HIS A 155 11.01 -7.83 10.51
N VAL A 156 11.27 -6.56 10.20
CA VAL A 156 10.71 -5.40 10.90
C VAL A 156 9.70 -4.76 9.96
N PHE A 157 8.45 -4.64 10.36
CA PHE A 157 7.40 -4.23 9.44
C PHE A 157 6.24 -3.51 10.13
N LEU A 158 5.53 -2.71 9.36
CA LEU A 158 4.28 -2.08 9.78
C LEU A 158 3.10 -3.02 9.55
N HIS A 159 2.56 -3.58 10.63
CA HIS A 159 1.49 -4.58 10.57
C HIS A 159 0.22 -4.08 9.84
N LYS A 160 -0.13 -2.80 9.98
CA LYS A 160 -1.31 -2.23 9.33
C LYS A 160 -1.19 -2.21 7.79
N LEU A 161 0.04 -2.15 7.26
CA LEU A 161 0.28 -2.06 5.81
C LEU A 161 0.11 -3.40 5.06
N ILE A 162 0.04 -4.51 5.76
CA ILE A 162 -0.24 -5.82 5.12
C ILE A 162 -1.74 -6.16 5.11
N LYS A 163 -2.61 -5.25 5.57
CA LYS A 163 -4.06 -5.37 5.43
C LYS A 163 -4.51 -5.10 3.99
N PRO A 164 -5.63 -5.69 3.54
CA PRO A 164 -6.11 -5.59 2.17
C PRO A 164 -6.19 -4.17 1.60
N ASP A 165 -6.81 -3.26 2.34
CA ASP A 165 -7.01 -1.88 1.89
C ASP A 165 -5.67 -1.14 1.72
N ALA A 166 -4.75 -1.33 2.67
CA ALA A 166 -3.43 -0.74 2.62
C ALA A 166 -2.58 -1.32 1.49
N VAL A 167 -2.64 -2.63 1.26
CA VAL A 167 -1.97 -3.30 0.14
C VAL A 167 -2.51 -2.78 -1.19
N SER A 168 -3.84 -2.71 -1.35
CA SER A 168 -4.47 -2.22 -2.57
C SER A 168 -4.06 -0.78 -2.90
N LEU A 169 -4.21 0.12 -1.94
CA LEU A 169 -3.86 1.52 -2.15
C LEU A 169 -2.37 1.70 -2.37
N ARG A 170 -1.52 1.07 -1.57
CA ARG A 170 -0.06 1.20 -1.65
C ARG A 170 0.50 0.68 -2.97
N THR A 171 0.04 -0.48 -3.44
CA THR A 171 0.46 -1.03 -4.74
C THR A 171 -0.02 -0.19 -5.92
N LEU A 172 -1.20 0.40 -5.81
CA LEU A 172 -1.72 1.33 -6.81
C LEU A 172 -0.86 2.60 -6.90
N LEU A 173 -0.61 3.25 -5.77
CA LEU A 173 0.24 4.45 -5.70
C LEU A 173 1.67 4.15 -6.17
N TRP A 174 2.23 3.02 -5.78
CA TRP A 174 3.57 2.59 -6.18
C TRP A 174 3.68 2.42 -7.70
N LYS A 175 2.72 1.72 -8.33
CA LYS A 175 2.67 1.57 -9.79
C LYS A 175 2.51 2.92 -10.50
N ASN A 176 1.63 3.77 -9.97
CA ASN A 176 1.41 5.10 -10.50
C ASN A 176 2.66 5.96 -10.47
N TYR A 177 3.39 5.95 -9.36
CA TYR A 177 4.60 6.77 -9.20
C TYR A 177 5.77 6.29 -10.06
N TYR A 178 6.06 4.99 -10.02
CA TYR A 178 7.20 4.41 -10.77
C TYR A 178 6.88 4.11 -12.22
N GLN A 179 5.64 4.27 -12.67
CA GLN A 179 5.18 4.04 -14.04
C GLN A 179 5.60 2.66 -14.58
N LYS A 180 5.52 1.63 -13.73
CA LYS A 180 5.95 0.26 -14.07
C LYS A 180 5.05 -0.80 -13.46
N ASP A 181 5.21 -2.02 -13.93
CA ASP A 181 4.57 -3.22 -13.38
C ASP A 181 3.02 -3.14 -13.33
N PHE A 182 2.40 -2.40 -14.27
CA PHE A 182 0.95 -2.21 -14.33
C PHE A 182 0.17 -3.52 -14.46
N HIS A 183 0.77 -4.54 -15.06
CA HIS A 183 0.19 -5.87 -15.20
C HIS A 183 0.14 -6.67 -13.90
N LEU A 184 0.96 -6.32 -12.91
CA LEU A 184 0.99 -7.03 -11.63
C LEU A 184 -0.25 -6.71 -10.80
N LYS A 185 -0.81 -7.74 -10.20
CA LYS A 185 -1.95 -7.62 -9.27
C LYS A 185 -1.53 -8.15 -7.89
N PRO A 186 -1.99 -7.52 -6.80
CA PRO A 186 -1.82 -8.11 -5.48
C PRO A 186 -2.41 -9.53 -5.46
N PRO A 187 -1.83 -10.43 -4.67
CA PRO A 187 -2.41 -11.75 -4.43
C PRO A 187 -3.83 -11.65 -3.88
N THR A 188 -4.63 -12.68 -4.12
CA THR A 188 -5.97 -12.78 -3.53
C THR A 188 -5.88 -12.67 -2.01
N PHE A 189 -6.68 -11.79 -1.44
CA PHE A 189 -6.71 -11.58 0.01
C PHE A 189 -7.18 -12.84 0.74
N GLY A 190 -6.57 -13.09 1.90
CA GLY A 190 -6.80 -14.31 2.68
C GLY A 190 -5.77 -15.41 2.43
N LEU A 191 -4.99 -15.36 1.34
CA LEU A 191 -3.90 -16.31 1.13
C LEU A 191 -2.74 -16.02 2.11
N ASN A 192 -2.22 -17.08 2.69
CA ASN A 192 -1.05 -17.04 3.57
C ASN A 192 0.20 -17.63 2.91
N PHE A 193 -0.01 -18.49 1.93
CA PHE A 193 1.02 -19.23 1.20
C PHE A 193 0.68 -19.28 -0.28
N ILE A 194 1.66 -19.01 -1.14
CA ILE A 194 1.50 -19.03 -2.60
C ILE A 194 2.62 -19.89 -3.18
N ASN A 195 2.24 -20.88 -3.96
CA ASN A 195 3.16 -21.71 -4.73
C ASN A 195 2.99 -21.37 -6.21
N ASP A 196 3.70 -20.37 -6.69
CA ASP A 196 3.64 -19.95 -8.09
C ASP A 196 5.05 -19.64 -8.61
N LYS A 197 5.54 -20.49 -9.48
CA LYS A 197 6.85 -20.36 -10.13
C LYS A 197 6.92 -19.17 -11.09
N ASN A 198 5.78 -18.67 -11.55
CA ASN A 198 5.70 -17.54 -12.48
C ASN A 198 5.78 -16.19 -11.78
N LEU A 199 5.52 -16.14 -10.47
CA LEU A 199 5.67 -14.93 -9.68
C LEU A 199 7.16 -14.63 -9.45
N LYS A 200 7.74 -13.76 -10.28
CA LYS A 200 9.18 -13.43 -10.24
C LYS A 200 9.47 -12.12 -9.51
N ASN A 201 8.52 -11.19 -9.44
CA ASN A 201 8.76 -9.86 -8.88
C ASN A 201 8.71 -9.88 -7.35
N ARG A 202 9.89 -10.17 -6.74
CA ARG A 202 10.05 -10.22 -5.29
C ARG A 202 9.70 -8.88 -4.62
N ASN A 203 10.10 -7.76 -5.21
CA ASN A 203 9.88 -6.44 -4.60
C ASN A 203 8.38 -6.10 -4.56
N PHE A 204 7.65 -6.41 -5.61
CA PHE A 204 6.19 -6.23 -5.62
C PHE A 204 5.51 -7.14 -4.59
N MET A 205 5.93 -8.40 -4.48
CA MET A 205 5.36 -9.33 -3.49
C MET A 205 5.69 -8.91 -2.05
N LEU A 206 6.89 -8.38 -1.81
CA LEU A 206 7.25 -7.81 -0.52
C LEU A 206 6.39 -6.59 -0.18
N LEU A 207 6.12 -5.73 -1.17
CA LEU A 207 5.16 -4.63 -1.05
C LEU A 207 3.74 -5.14 -0.71
N CYS A 208 3.34 -6.32 -1.20
CA CYS A 208 2.10 -6.99 -0.83
C CYS A 208 2.15 -7.71 0.54
N GLY A 209 3.28 -7.69 1.23
CA GLY A 209 3.47 -8.33 2.53
C GLY A 209 3.85 -9.80 2.46
N PHE A 210 4.45 -10.26 1.36
CA PHE A 210 4.91 -11.64 1.17
C PHE A 210 6.42 -11.72 1.03
N GLU A 211 7.07 -12.62 1.78
CA GLU A 211 8.48 -12.96 1.60
C GLU A 211 8.63 -14.17 0.67
N LYS A 212 9.71 -14.16 -0.11
CA LYS A 212 10.02 -15.20 -1.10
C LYS A 212 10.96 -16.26 -0.57
N PHE A 213 10.58 -17.53 -0.73
CA PHE A 213 11.39 -18.72 -0.45
C PHE A 213 11.43 -19.62 -1.70
N LYS A 214 12.44 -19.47 -2.57
CA LYS A 214 12.50 -20.13 -3.89
C LYS A 214 11.24 -19.87 -4.73
N ASP A 215 10.38 -20.91 -4.85
CA ASP A 215 9.15 -20.89 -5.63
C ASP A 215 7.92 -20.53 -4.78
N PHE A 216 8.11 -20.31 -3.47
CA PHE A 216 7.05 -20.01 -2.53
C PHE A 216 7.07 -18.55 -2.12
N PHE A 217 5.88 -18.04 -1.80
CA PHE A 217 5.73 -16.78 -1.09
C PHE A 217 4.90 -17.01 0.15
N VAL A 218 5.36 -16.51 1.28
CA VAL A 218 4.68 -16.63 2.57
C VAL A 218 4.41 -15.23 3.11
N ARG A 219 3.18 -15.01 3.60
CA ARG A 219 2.82 -13.72 4.19
C ARG A 219 3.66 -13.48 5.46
N ILE A 220 4.22 -12.29 5.58
CA ILE A 220 5.24 -11.95 6.58
C ILE A 220 4.74 -12.18 8.02
N ASP A 221 3.53 -11.75 8.34
CA ASP A 221 2.96 -11.94 9.68
C ASP A 221 2.70 -13.43 10.02
N ILE A 222 2.39 -14.23 9.00
CA ILE A 222 2.22 -15.68 9.14
C ILE A 222 3.58 -16.37 9.31
N LEU A 223 4.59 -15.91 8.58
CA LEU A 223 5.97 -16.39 8.72
C LEU A 223 6.48 -16.19 10.15
N GLU A 224 6.26 -15.01 10.72
CA GLU A 224 6.66 -14.70 12.11
C GLU A 224 5.90 -15.57 13.13
N ARG A 225 4.61 -15.80 12.92
CA ARG A 225 3.81 -16.71 13.77
C ARG A 225 4.26 -18.16 13.66
N LEU A 226 4.55 -18.62 12.43
CA LEU A 226 5.07 -19.96 12.16
C LEU A 226 6.38 -20.20 12.93
N PHE A 227 7.29 -19.23 12.84
CA PHE A 227 8.56 -19.31 13.56
C PHE A 227 8.38 -19.43 15.07
N MET A 228 7.50 -18.62 15.66
CA MET A 228 7.19 -18.70 17.08
C MET A 228 6.55 -20.04 17.47
N SER A 229 5.69 -20.58 16.63
CA SER A 229 5.09 -21.91 16.84
C SER A 229 6.14 -23.02 16.79
N ILE A 230 7.12 -22.93 15.89
CA ILE A 230 8.24 -23.90 15.80
C ILE A 230 9.10 -23.85 17.06
N ILE A 231 9.47 -22.66 17.54
CA ILE A 231 10.27 -22.52 18.77
C ILE A 231 9.51 -23.07 19.97
N ASN A 232 8.24 -22.76 20.11
CA ASN A 232 7.43 -23.19 21.25
C ASN A 232 7.17 -24.70 21.27
N SER A 233 7.14 -25.33 20.08
CA SER A 233 6.90 -26.77 19.96
C SER A 233 8.15 -27.63 20.01
N GLY A 234 9.33 -27.06 19.84
CA GLY A 234 10.59 -27.76 19.56
C GLY A 234 11.67 -27.54 20.59
N SER A 235 11.37 -27.53 21.87
CA SER A 235 12.46 -27.59 22.86
C SER A 235 12.65 -29.00 23.34
N LYS A 236 13.77 -29.54 23.01
CA LYS A 236 14.47 -30.73 23.51
C LYS A 236 14.39 -31.96 22.62
N GLU A 237 15.54 -32.20 22.07
CA GLU A 237 16.09 -33.48 21.61
C GLU A 237 15.22 -34.32 20.71
N SER A 238 15.80 -34.53 19.55
CA SER A 238 15.47 -35.58 18.60
C SER A 238 14.11 -35.48 17.94
N ASN A 239 14.22 -35.48 16.70
CA ASN A 239 13.26 -35.91 15.71
C ASN A 239 12.63 -34.80 14.91
N GLU A 240 12.98 -34.90 13.64
CA GLU A 240 12.17 -34.53 12.50
C GLU A 240 10.96 -33.72 12.89
N ASN A 241 11.05 -32.44 12.70
CA ASN A 241 10.02 -31.45 12.99
C ASN A 241 8.62 -32.09 12.96
N LYS A 242 8.02 -32.35 14.12
CA LYS A 242 6.65 -32.81 14.21
C LYS A 242 5.81 -31.77 13.51
N ILE A 243 5.31 -32.10 12.34
CA ILE A 243 4.44 -31.23 11.58
C ILE A 243 3.14 -31.14 12.36
N VAL A 244 3.03 -30.06 13.14
CA VAL A 244 1.83 -29.84 13.92
C VAL A 244 0.72 -29.44 12.94
N PRO A 245 -0.45 -30.07 12.98
CA PRO A 245 -1.58 -29.73 12.12
C PRO A 245 -1.91 -28.24 12.10
N GLU A 246 -1.74 -27.56 13.23
CA GLU A 246 -1.91 -26.11 13.36
C GLU A 246 -0.99 -25.29 12.45
N MET A 247 0.25 -25.73 12.26
CA MET A 247 1.21 -25.06 11.37
C MET A 247 0.79 -25.21 9.90
N LEU A 248 0.28 -26.37 9.52
CA LEU A 248 -0.27 -26.59 8.18
C LEU A 248 -1.51 -25.74 7.94
N ASN A 249 -2.42 -25.68 8.91
CA ASN A 249 -3.62 -24.85 8.84
C ASN A 249 -3.25 -23.35 8.79
N LEU A 250 -2.24 -22.92 9.55
CA LEU A 250 -1.77 -21.54 9.55
C LEU A 250 -1.29 -21.11 8.16
N LEU A 251 -0.54 -21.97 7.47
CA LEU A 251 -0.02 -21.71 6.13
C LEU A 251 -1.08 -21.93 5.04
N GLY A 252 -1.97 -22.89 5.21
CA GLY A 252 -2.89 -23.33 4.16
C GLY A 252 -2.17 -24.05 3.02
N CYS A 253 -1.12 -24.84 3.30
CA CYS A 253 -0.34 -25.56 2.30
C CYS A 253 -0.28 -27.06 2.57
N SER A 254 0.15 -27.83 1.56
CA SER A 254 0.38 -29.27 1.71
C SER A 254 1.58 -29.58 2.61
N LYS A 255 1.58 -30.77 3.22
CA LYS A 255 2.67 -31.29 4.05
C LYS A 255 4.03 -31.26 3.33
N ASP A 256 4.04 -31.58 2.04
CA ASP A 256 5.27 -31.59 1.23
C ASP A 256 5.81 -30.20 0.98
N ASN A 257 4.92 -29.23 0.70
CA ASN A 257 5.31 -27.83 0.55
C ASN A 257 5.83 -27.26 1.88
N PHE A 258 5.21 -27.61 2.99
CA PHE A 258 5.67 -27.23 4.32
C PHE A 258 7.08 -27.75 4.62
N LYS A 259 7.36 -29.05 4.37
CA LYS A 259 8.70 -29.63 4.52
C LYS A 259 9.74 -28.92 3.65
N LYS A 260 9.38 -28.56 2.41
CA LYS A 260 10.27 -27.80 1.51
C LYS A 260 10.51 -26.39 2.02
N LEU A 261 9.52 -25.74 2.61
CA LEU A 261 9.64 -24.42 3.22
C LEU A 261 10.60 -24.46 4.41
N LEU A 262 10.41 -25.39 5.36
CA LEU A 262 11.25 -25.54 6.56
C LEU A 262 12.74 -25.74 6.24
N LYS A 263 13.06 -26.49 5.17
CA LYS A 263 14.45 -26.65 4.71
C LYS A 263 15.09 -25.36 4.19
N LYS A 264 14.33 -24.29 4.06
CA LYS A 264 14.77 -23.00 3.49
C LYS A 264 14.72 -21.84 4.49
N MET A 265 14.00 -22.03 5.58
CA MET A 265 14.03 -21.12 6.74
C MET A 265 15.29 -21.32 7.57
#